data_c01446a560d34a6d0c97c0a8efc74be5
#
_entry.id   c01446a560d34a6d0c97c0a8efc74be5
#
_cell.length_a   1.000
_cell.length_b   1.000
_cell.length_c   1.000
_cell.angle_alpha   90.00
_cell.angle_beta   90.00
_cell.angle_gamma   90.00
#
_symmetry.space_group_name_H-M   'P 1'
#
loop_
_entity.id
_entity.type
_entity.pdbx_description
1 polymer ?
#
loop_
_entity_poly.entity_id
_entity_poly.type
_entity_poly.pdbx_seq_one_letter_code
_entity_poly.pdbx_strand_id
1 'polypeptide(L)'
;SIEIIRTNVDKETGDRIREYDYAGVKVDEDYKRYYPYDTLASKVIGFTGRDNQGIVGLEAKYDACLSGDGGKILTLTDAWGSELEGKKEGRLEPKAGCDLYTSIDINIQMYAQQLAEKTLVKKGAKRVSS
;
A
#
# COMPACT_ATOMS: atom_id res chain seq x y z
N SER A 1 -4.74 -14.68 21.62
CA SER A 1 -4.10 -13.45 21.12
C SER A 1 -3.51 -13.73 19.75
N ILE A 2 -3.65 -12.81 18.83
CA ILE A 2 -3.05 -12.89 17.49
C ILE A 2 -1.73 -12.10 17.57
N GLU A 3 -0.65 -12.71 17.07
CA GLU A 3 0.66 -12.07 17.00
C GLU A 3 1.14 -12.04 15.55
N ILE A 4 1.60 -10.88 15.10
CA ILE A 4 2.14 -10.71 13.75
C ILE A 4 3.60 -11.14 13.77
N ILE A 5 3.89 -12.26 13.10
CA ILE A 5 5.25 -12.82 13.03
C ILE A 5 6.09 -12.04 12.01
N ARG A 6 5.54 -11.78 10.83
CA ARG A 6 6.24 -11.08 9.76
C ARG A 6 5.26 -10.41 8.78
N THR A 7 5.65 -9.23 8.29
CA THR A 7 4.95 -8.50 7.23
C THR A 7 5.81 -8.42 5.97
N ASN A 8 5.23 -8.07 4.85
CA ASN A 8 5.91 -7.91 3.55
C ASN A 8 6.67 -9.16 3.07
N VAL A 9 6.08 -10.32 3.28
CA VAL A 9 6.56 -11.59 2.73
C VAL A 9 6.16 -11.63 1.26
N ASP A 10 7.07 -12.07 0.38
CA ASP A 10 6.77 -12.26 -1.03
C ASP A 10 5.72 -13.36 -1.24
N LYS A 11 4.98 -13.28 -2.34
CA LYS A 11 3.86 -14.17 -2.64
C LYS A 11 4.29 -15.65 -2.63
N GLU A 12 5.44 -15.95 -3.23
CA GLU A 12 5.96 -17.32 -3.33
C GLU A 12 6.20 -17.93 -1.93
N THR A 13 6.84 -17.16 -1.04
CA THR A 13 7.06 -17.59 0.35
C THR A 13 5.75 -17.72 1.12
N GLY A 14 4.80 -16.80 0.91
CA GLY A 14 3.47 -16.87 1.49
C GLY A 14 2.71 -18.14 1.07
N ASP A 15 2.73 -18.46 -0.22
CA ASP A 15 2.07 -19.66 -0.76
C ASP A 15 2.70 -20.95 -0.22
N ARG A 16 4.03 -21.00 -0.10
CA ARG A 16 4.73 -22.14 0.52
C ARG A 16 4.37 -22.33 1.99
N ILE A 17 4.21 -21.22 2.75
CA ILE A 17 3.78 -21.31 4.16
C ILE A 17 2.34 -21.83 4.24
N ARG A 18 1.45 -21.45 3.32
CA ARG A 18 0.09 -21.99 3.24
C ARG A 18 0.09 -23.49 2.95
N GLU A 19 0.97 -23.98 2.07
CA GLU A 19 1.09 -25.40 1.75
C GLU A 19 1.48 -26.27 2.94
N TYR A 20 2.25 -25.72 3.90
CA TYR A 20 2.61 -26.45 5.11
C TYR A 20 1.45 -26.60 6.10
N ASP A 21 0.36 -25.86 5.94
CA ASP A 21 -0.87 -25.93 6.74
C ASP A 21 -0.64 -26.06 8.26
N TYR A 22 0.28 -25.26 8.81
CA TYR A 22 0.56 -25.26 10.22
C TYR A 22 -0.62 -24.71 11.02
N ALA A 23 -1.11 -25.50 12.00
CA ALA A 23 -2.19 -25.08 12.89
C ALA A 23 -1.82 -23.79 13.62
N GLY A 24 -2.69 -22.77 13.46
CA GLY A 24 -2.51 -21.46 14.10
C GLY A 24 -1.65 -20.47 13.31
N VAL A 25 -1.09 -20.84 12.16
CA VAL A 25 -0.41 -19.91 11.25
C VAL A 25 -1.39 -19.45 10.18
N LYS A 26 -1.64 -18.15 10.10
CA LYS A 26 -2.44 -17.53 9.03
C LYS A 26 -1.54 -16.71 8.13
N VAL A 27 -1.77 -16.81 6.84
CA VAL A 27 -1.11 -15.98 5.82
C VAL A 27 -2.17 -15.17 5.13
N ASP A 28 -2.20 -13.88 5.41
CA ASP A 28 -3.11 -12.92 4.80
C ASP A 28 -2.42 -12.19 3.65
N GLU A 29 -3.19 -11.85 2.63
CA GLU A 29 -2.70 -11.04 1.53
C GLU A 29 -2.72 -9.58 1.93
N ASP A 30 -1.61 -8.89 1.63
CA ASP A 30 -1.46 -7.47 1.85
C ASP A 30 -0.95 -6.80 0.57
N TYR A 31 -1.25 -5.51 0.41
CA TYR A 31 -0.84 -4.73 -0.73
C TYR A 31 0.27 -3.79 -0.32
N LYS A 32 1.30 -3.69 -1.18
CA LYS A 32 2.40 -2.76 -0.98
C LYS A 32 2.47 -1.78 -2.13
N ARG A 33 2.65 -0.50 -1.79
CA ARG A 33 2.94 0.52 -2.82
C ARG A 33 4.34 0.31 -3.36
N TYR A 34 4.45 0.35 -4.67
CA TYR A 34 5.70 0.28 -5.40
C TYR A 34 5.88 1.53 -6.25
N TYR A 35 7.03 2.16 -6.13
CA TYR A 35 7.37 3.38 -6.87
C TYR A 35 8.47 3.07 -7.89
N PRO A 36 8.12 2.81 -9.17
CA PRO A 36 9.08 2.33 -10.17
C PRO A 36 10.24 3.28 -10.45
N TYR A 37 10.03 4.57 -10.20
CA TYR A 37 11.01 5.62 -10.43
C TYR A 37 11.58 6.23 -9.13
N ASP A 38 11.53 5.49 -8.04
CA ASP A 38 12.03 5.88 -6.71
C ASP A 38 11.62 7.29 -6.28
N THR A 39 12.57 8.23 -6.32
CA THR A 39 12.39 9.60 -5.84
C THR A 39 11.79 10.55 -6.87
N LEU A 40 11.48 10.09 -8.08
CA LEU A 40 10.94 10.95 -9.13
C LEU A 40 9.60 11.54 -8.71
N ALA A 41 9.49 12.86 -8.73
CA ALA A 41 8.30 13.62 -8.30
C ALA A 41 7.81 13.26 -6.88
N SER A 42 8.68 12.74 -6.01
CA SER A 42 8.32 12.22 -4.69
C SER A 42 7.56 13.21 -3.81
N LYS A 43 7.84 14.51 -3.93
CA LYS A 43 7.12 15.56 -3.19
C LYS A 43 5.70 15.81 -3.69
N VAL A 44 5.44 15.52 -4.97
CA VAL A 44 4.12 15.66 -5.59
C VAL A 44 3.32 14.38 -5.39
N ILE A 45 3.89 13.24 -5.75
CA ILE A 45 3.25 11.92 -5.61
C ILE A 45 3.03 11.61 -4.13
N GLY A 46 4.03 11.83 -3.30
CA GLY A 46 4.01 11.48 -1.89
C GLY A 46 4.37 10.03 -1.64
N PHE A 47 3.96 9.54 -0.49
CA PHE A 47 4.16 8.16 -0.08
C PHE A 47 3.07 7.71 0.89
N THR A 48 2.97 6.39 1.04
CA THR A 48 2.04 5.74 1.97
C THR A 48 2.76 5.27 3.24
N GLY A 49 2.00 5.17 4.32
CA GLY A 49 2.45 4.58 5.57
C GLY A 49 2.44 3.05 5.55
N ARG A 50 2.66 2.45 6.72
CA ARG A 50 2.66 0.98 6.87
C ARG A 50 1.32 0.34 6.54
N ASP A 51 0.23 1.05 6.81
CA ASP A 51 -1.14 0.58 6.57
C ASP A 51 -1.65 0.99 5.18
N ASN A 52 -0.74 1.26 4.24
CA ASN A 52 -1.01 1.77 2.90
C ASN A 52 -1.80 3.09 2.85
N GLN A 53 -1.98 3.77 3.98
CA GLN A 53 -2.61 5.07 4.06
C GLN A 53 -1.69 6.15 3.48
N GLY A 54 -2.21 7.01 2.63
CA GLY A 54 -1.47 8.14 2.08
C GLY A 54 -1.08 9.15 3.15
N ILE A 55 0.23 9.49 3.25
CA ILE A 55 0.77 10.40 4.26
C ILE A 55 0.93 11.82 3.71
N VAL A 56 1.45 11.95 2.50
CA VAL A 56 1.68 13.24 1.85
C VAL A 56 1.41 13.18 0.36
N GLY A 57 1.32 14.34 -0.29
CA GLY A 57 1.18 14.49 -1.74
C GLY A 57 -0.15 14.00 -2.29
N LEU A 58 -0.12 13.49 -3.50
CA LEU A 58 -1.29 12.92 -4.17
C LEU A 58 -1.80 11.67 -3.46
N GLU A 59 -0.91 10.86 -2.89
CA GLU A 59 -1.29 9.69 -2.11
C GLU A 59 -2.21 10.08 -0.94
N ALA A 60 -1.87 11.13 -0.19
CA ALA A 60 -2.71 11.60 0.91
C ALA A 60 -4.01 12.26 0.43
N LYS A 61 -3.93 13.07 -0.63
CA LYS A 61 -5.09 13.82 -1.14
C LYS A 61 -6.17 12.91 -1.72
N TYR A 62 -5.78 11.83 -2.36
CA TYR A 62 -6.66 10.90 -3.04
C TYR A 62 -6.72 9.52 -2.37
N ASP A 63 -6.29 9.43 -1.12
CA ASP A 63 -6.23 8.19 -0.34
C ASP A 63 -7.55 7.42 -0.37
N ALA A 64 -8.66 8.08 -0.12
CA ALA A 64 -9.99 7.47 -0.15
C ALA A 64 -10.39 6.86 -1.52
N CYS A 65 -9.85 7.40 -2.61
CA CYS A 65 -10.09 6.87 -3.95
C CYS A 65 -9.13 5.73 -4.28
N LEU A 66 -7.87 5.87 -3.89
CA LEU A 66 -6.81 4.92 -4.20
C LEU A 66 -6.88 3.65 -3.36
N SER A 67 -7.29 3.76 -2.09
CA SER A 67 -7.36 2.63 -1.15
C SER A 67 -8.49 1.66 -1.46
N GLY A 68 -9.60 2.14 -2.08
CA GLY A 68 -10.79 1.33 -2.24
C GLY A 68 -11.45 0.95 -0.89
N ASP A 69 -12.32 -0.02 -0.94
CA ASP A 69 -13.00 -0.57 0.24
C ASP A 69 -12.50 -1.98 0.54
N GLY A 70 -11.92 -2.19 1.71
CA GLY A 70 -11.54 -3.52 2.18
C GLY A 70 -12.77 -4.41 2.36
N GLY A 71 -12.72 -5.65 1.87
CA GLY A 71 -13.75 -6.64 2.13
C GLY A 71 -13.82 -6.98 3.62
N LYS A 72 -15.01 -7.36 4.09
CA LYS A 72 -15.24 -7.83 5.46
C LYS A 72 -15.96 -9.16 5.41
N ILE A 73 -15.49 -10.11 6.21
CA ILE A 73 -16.20 -11.36 6.48
C ILE A 73 -16.86 -11.19 7.84
N LEU A 74 -18.18 -11.21 7.88
CA LEU A 74 -18.95 -11.20 9.12
C LEU A 74 -19.24 -12.66 9.49
N THR A 75 -18.48 -13.19 10.42
CA THR A 75 -18.71 -14.52 11.00
C THR A 75 -19.45 -14.37 12.31
N LEU A 76 -20.57 -15.06 12.46
CA LEU A 76 -21.27 -15.13 13.74
C LEU A 76 -20.56 -16.15 14.64
N THR A 77 -19.99 -15.64 15.73
CA THR A 77 -19.39 -16.47 16.76
C THR A 77 -20.31 -16.56 17.98
N ASP A 78 -20.22 -17.67 18.72
CA ASP A 78 -20.86 -17.80 20.02
C ASP A 78 -20.14 -16.95 21.08
N ALA A 79 -20.65 -16.97 22.31
CA ALA A 79 -20.07 -16.25 23.45
C ALA A 79 -18.63 -16.71 23.80
N TRP A 80 -18.18 -17.83 23.27
CA TRP A 80 -16.88 -18.44 23.49
C TRP A 80 -15.90 -18.18 22.34
N GLY A 81 -16.38 -17.51 21.26
CA GLY A 81 -15.58 -17.19 20.10
C GLY A 81 -15.48 -18.31 19.05
N SER A 82 -16.28 -19.36 19.16
CA SER A 82 -16.36 -20.45 18.19
C SER A 82 -17.32 -20.08 17.05
N GLU A 83 -16.97 -20.42 15.81
CA GLU A 83 -17.83 -20.18 14.65
C GLU A 83 -19.08 -21.05 14.72
N LEU A 84 -20.24 -20.42 14.53
CA LEU A 84 -21.51 -21.13 14.49
C LEU A 84 -21.69 -21.77 13.11
N GLU A 85 -21.51 -23.08 13.04
CA GLU A 85 -21.74 -23.86 11.82
C GLU A 85 -23.15 -23.66 11.27
N GLY A 86 -23.25 -23.39 9.97
CA GLY A 86 -24.52 -23.37 9.24
C GLY A 86 -25.25 -22.03 9.16
N LYS A 87 -24.71 -20.92 9.68
CA LYS A 87 -25.26 -19.58 9.42
C LYS A 87 -24.50 -18.88 8.30
N LYS A 88 -25.26 -18.24 7.39
CA LYS A 88 -24.72 -17.51 6.23
C LYS A 88 -23.70 -16.50 6.67
N GLU A 89 -22.47 -16.69 6.25
CA GLU A 89 -21.42 -15.67 6.31
C GLU A 89 -21.87 -14.46 5.48
N GLY A 90 -21.94 -13.31 6.12
CA GLY A 90 -22.11 -12.05 5.42
C GLY A 90 -20.76 -11.65 4.81
N ARG A 91 -20.53 -11.94 3.53
CA ARG A 91 -19.33 -11.54 2.83
C ARG A 91 -19.58 -10.23 2.12
N LEU A 92 -18.87 -9.18 2.53
CA LEU A 92 -18.72 -7.94 1.79
C LEU A 92 -17.47 -8.06 0.92
N GLU A 93 -17.68 -8.11 -0.39
CA GLU A 93 -16.55 -8.20 -1.31
C GLU A 93 -15.73 -6.91 -1.31
N PRO A 94 -14.39 -7.01 -1.37
CA PRO A 94 -13.53 -5.85 -1.47
C PRO A 94 -13.76 -5.14 -2.81
N LYS A 95 -13.78 -3.81 -2.78
CA LYS A 95 -13.80 -2.97 -3.98
C LYS A 95 -12.40 -2.44 -4.21
N ALA A 96 -11.86 -2.68 -5.39
CA ALA A 96 -10.58 -2.12 -5.79
C ALA A 96 -10.62 -0.60 -5.77
N GLY A 97 -9.51 0.03 -5.41
CA GLY A 97 -9.33 1.47 -5.52
C GLY A 97 -9.31 1.94 -6.98
N CYS A 98 -9.37 3.24 -7.14
CA CYS A 98 -9.34 3.88 -8.46
C CYS A 98 -7.90 4.12 -8.93
N ASP A 99 -7.71 4.20 -10.24
CA ASP A 99 -6.49 4.69 -10.83
C ASP A 99 -6.50 6.22 -10.91
N LEU A 100 -5.37 6.84 -10.57
CA LEU A 100 -5.20 8.28 -10.69
C LEU A 100 -4.31 8.63 -11.88
N TYR A 101 -4.89 9.26 -12.89
CA TYR A 101 -4.16 9.77 -14.04
C TYR A 101 -3.72 11.21 -13.78
N THR A 102 -2.43 11.47 -13.94
CA THR A 102 -1.83 12.79 -13.74
C THR A 102 -1.33 13.37 -15.06
N SER A 103 -1.18 14.68 -15.13
CA SER A 103 -0.56 15.39 -16.26
C SER A 103 0.97 15.46 -16.17
N ILE A 104 1.58 14.74 -15.22
CA ILE A 104 3.03 14.73 -15.05
C ILE A 104 3.64 13.91 -16.19
N ASP A 105 4.47 14.54 -17.02
CA ASP A 105 5.30 13.86 -18.01
C ASP A 105 6.59 13.40 -17.37
N ILE A 106 6.88 12.11 -17.47
CA ILE A 106 8.04 11.48 -16.84
C ILE A 106 9.34 12.09 -17.37
N ASN A 107 9.45 12.31 -18.69
CA ASN A 107 10.69 12.81 -19.28
C ASN A 107 10.96 14.26 -18.88
N ILE A 108 9.93 15.09 -18.87
CA ILE A 108 10.04 16.48 -18.42
C ILE A 108 10.40 16.51 -16.94
N GLN A 109 9.77 15.70 -16.12
CA GLN A 109 10.03 15.63 -14.68
C GLN A 109 11.47 15.16 -14.40
N MET A 110 11.96 14.12 -15.07
CA MET A 110 13.33 13.64 -14.93
C MET A 110 14.33 14.71 -15.29
N TYR A 111 14.11 15.42 -16.40
CA TYR A 111 15.00 16.51 -16.83
C TYR A 111 15.01 17.66 -15.83
N ALA A 112 13.84 18.11 -15.37
CA ALA A 112 13.72 19.16 -14.38
C ALA A 112 14.41 18.79 -13.06
N GLN A 113 14.23 17.55 -12.58
CA GLN A 113 14.87 17.07 -11.36
C GLN A 113 16.40 17.02 -11.49
N GLN A 114 16.92 16.53 -12.61
CA GLN A 114 18.37 16.53 -12.86
C GLN A 114 18.96 17.95 -12.89
N LEU A 115 18.26 18.89 -13.49
CA LEU A 115 18.68 20.31 -13.49
C LEU A 115 18.67 20.89 -12.08
N ALA A 116 17.64 20.60 -11.29
CA ALA A 116 17.54 21.05 -9.92
C ALA A 116 18.69 20.49 -9.06
N GLU A 117 19.00 19.21 -9.17
CA GLU A 117 20.12 18.56 -8.47
C GLU A 117 21.47 19.15 -8.87
N LYS A 118 21.73 19.30 -10.17
CA LYS A 118 22.95 19.94 -10.67
C LYS A 118 23.10 21.37 -10.15
N THR A 119 22.01 22.13 -10.11
CA THR A 119 22.02 23.51 -9.63
C THR A 119 22.27 23.55 -8.13
N LEU A 120 21.65 22.67 -7.36
CA LEU A 120 21.85 22.55 -5.91
C LEU A 120 23.33 22.32 -5.58
N VAL A 121 23.97 21.37 -6.27
CA VAL A 121 25.40 21.08 -6.06
C VAL A 121 26.27 22.24 -6.52
N LYS A 122 26.05 22.76 -7.73
CA LYS A 122 26.89 23.84 -8.32
C LYS A 122 26.85 25.16 -7.54
N LYS A 123 25.69 25.47 -6.95
CA LYS A 123 25.46 26.70 -6.21
C LYS A 123 25.59 26.55 -4.71
N GLY A 124 25.78 25.34 -4.18
CA GLY A 124 25.80 25.05 -2.76
C GLY A 124 24.48 25.45 -2.07
N ALA A 125 23.38 25.43 -2.80
CA ALA A 125 22.07 25.83 -2.29
C ALA A 125 21.50 24.79 -1.34
N LYS A 126 20.78 25.24 -0.30
CA LYS A 126 20.09 24.34 0.63
C LYS A 126 18.79 23.78 0.06
N ARG A 127 18.20 24.45 -0.93
CA ARG A 127 16.92 24.10 -1.53
C ARG A 127 16.84 24.63 -2.97
N VAL A 128 16.30 23.83 -3.86
CA VAL A 128 15.95 24.20 -5.26
C VAL A 128 14.54 23.68 -5.54
N SER A 129 13.72 24.48 -6.20
CA SER A 129 12.40 24.09 -6.71
C SER A 129 12.32 24.41 -8.20
N SER A 130 11.69 23.56 -8.95
CA SER A 130 11.40 23.75 -10.38
C SER A 130 9.88 23.67 -10.61
#